data_1ace78a24cc5b4c059c5e6d40c5a9738
#
_entry.id   1ace78a24cc5b4c059c5e6d40c5a9738
#
_cell.length_a   1.000
_cell.length_b   1.000
_cell.length_c   1.000
_cell.angle_alpha   90.00
_cell.angle_beta   90.00
_cell.angle_gamma   90.00
#
_symmetry.space_group_name_H-M   'P 1'
#
loop_
_entity.id
_entity.type
_entity.pdbx_description
1 polymer ?
#
loop_
_entity_poly.entity_id
_entity_poly.type
_entity_poly.pdbx_seq_one_letter_code
_entity_poly.pdbx_strand_id
1 'polypeptide(L)'
;YYNDHLVQNRLVISQLTQKLQNTLLLRSDTDQSRSRAGALRTERVWRAAALDDARVFTRTSQEHPGGLSVDILLDGSASQNQQQEKLSTQAYILSESLTRCGIPVRVTAFCSVSGCTVLRVLRDYDPRSGDDVFNYVAVGWNRDGLALRAMNWLLRRRPSGDRSLLLVLSDASPNDDQPIPLSGLPVGGHGYTGERGVADTAAEAARLRLQGVTPVCVFTGTDREVPAARRIYGAAMTRIPSVGWFADAVTRLLQSQLRKE
;
A
#
# COMPACT_ATOMS: atom_id res chain seq x y z
N TYR A 1 -22.62 -1.34 7.37
CA TYR A 1 -21.49 -1.70 8.22
C TYR A 1 -20.72 -0.46 8.73
N TYR A 2 -20.26 0.46 7.83
CA TYR A 2 -19.51 1.64 8.26
C TYR A 2 -20.33 2.53 9.20
N ASN A 3 -21.58 2.81 8.84
CA ASN A 3 -22.49 3.64 9.65
C ASN A 3 -22.88 2.99 10.99
N ASP A 4 -23.03 1.67 11.01
CA ASP A 4 -23.35 0.90 12.23
C ASP A 4 -22.21 0.95 13.25
N HIS A 5 -20.97 1.14 12.76
CA HIS A 5 -19.76 1.20 13.58
C HIS A 5 -19.09 2.59 13.53
N LEU A 6 -19.85 3.65 13.26
CA LEU A 6 -19.33 4.99 12.97
C LEU A 6 -18.41 5.51 14.07
N VAL A 7 -18.80 5.39 15.33
CA VAL A 7 -18.00 5.87 16.47
C VAL A 7 -16.67 5.10 16.56
N GLN A 8 -16.72 3.78 16.43
CA GLN A 8 -15.53 2.93 16.47
C GLN A 8 -14.61 3.23 15.27
N ASN A 9 -15.16 3.38 14.07
CA ASN A 9 -14.39 3.66 12.88
C ASN A 9 -13.69 5.04 12.94
N ARG A 10 -14.37 6.06 13.47
CA ARG A 10 -13.77 7.39 13.71
C ARG A 10 -12.64 7.32 14.74
N LEU A 11 -12.80 6.53 15.79
CA LEU A 11 -11.75 6.29 16.79
C LEU A 11 -10.53 5.63 16.14
N VAL A 12 -10.74 4.59 15.33
CA VAL A 12 -9.67 3.88 14.62
C VAL A 12 -8.94 4.83 13.65
N ILE A 13 -9.67 5.67 12.89
CA ILE A 13 -9.06 6.68 12.02
C ILE A 13 -8.17 7.62 12.85
N SER A 14 -8.65 8.12 13.97
CA SER A 14 -7.87 9.03 14.82
C SER A 14 -6.62 8.37 15.38
N GLN A 15 -6.74 7.14 15.88
CA GLN A 15 -5.61 6.36 16.40
C GLN A 15 -4.57 6.06 15.32
N LEU A 16 -5.02 5.64 14.13
CA LEU A 16 -4.13 5.35 13.00
C LEU A 16 -3.42 6.63 12.54
N THR A 17 -4.15 7.73 12.39
CA THR A 17 -3.58 9.03 12.03
C THR A 17 -2.49 9.45 13.02
N GLN A 18 -2.77 9.38 14.33
CA GLN A 18 -1.78 9.73 15.36
C GLN A 18 -0.54 8.83 15.33
N LYS A 19 -0.72 7.52 15.16
CA LYS A 19 0.41 6.56 15.04
C LYS A 19 1.25 6.82 13.79
N LEU A 20 0.61 7.13 12.66
CA LEU A 20 1.30 7.47 11.43
C LEU A 20 2.07 8.79 11.56
N GLN A 21 1.45 9.83 12.11
CA GLN A 21 2.11 11.12 12.38
C GLN A 21 3.33 10.95 13.28
N ASN A 22 3.21 10.22 14.38
CA ASN A 22 4.34 9.95 15.27
C ASN A 22 5.47 9.20 14.55
N THR A 23 5.14 8.25 13.66
CA THR A 23 6.13 7.52 12.87
C THR A 23 6.86 8.42 11.89
N LEU A 24 6.13 9.34 11.24
CA LEU A 24 6.69 10.31 10.29
C LEU A 24 7.53 11.38 11.00
N LEU A 25 7.09 11.86 12.17
CA LEU A 25 7.83 12.83 12.97
C LEU A 25 9.15 12.27 13.50
N LEU A 26 9.17 11.03 14.02
CA LEU A 26 10.39 10.36 14.45
C LEU A 26 11.43 10.25 13.33
N ARG A 27 10.98 10.26 12.09
CA ARG A 27 11.85 10.23 10.91
C ARG A 27 12.40 11.60 10.56
N SER A 28 11.59 12.65 10.64
CA SER A 28 12.05 14.02 10.39
C SER A 28 13.12 14.48 11.39
N ASP A 29 13.05 13.99 12.63
CA ASP A 29 14.07 14.26 13.65
C ASP A 29 15.39 13.52 13.39
N THR A 30 15.37 12.41 12.65
CA THR A 30 16.58 11.63 12.34
C THR A 30 17.39 12.24 11.18
N ASP A 31 16.76 13.02 10.31
CA ASP A 31 17.39 13.69 9.16
C ASP A 31 17.93 15.10 9.46
N GLN A 32 18.15 15.43 10.74
CA GLN A 32 18.88 16.63 11.11
C GLN A 32 20.38 16.47 10.75
N SER A 33 20.69 16.71 9.49
CA SER A 33 22.08 16.65 9.02
C SER A 33 22.91 17.79 9.62
N ARG A 34 24.12 17.44 10.08
CA ARG A 34 25.12 18.43 10.47
C ARG A 34 25.52 19.25 9.26
N SER A 35 25.34 20.56 9.30
CA SER A 35 25.60 21.45 8.18
C SER A 35 26.50 22.62 8.59
N ARG A 36 27.11 23.26 7.61
CA ARG A 36 27.83 24.52 7.78
C ARG A 36 26.92 25.75 7.70
N ALA A 37 25.62 25.55 7.41
CA ALA A 37 24.62 26.62 7.31
C ALA A 37 23.27 26.10 7.80
N GLY A 38 22.44 26.97 8.41
CA GLY A 38 21.11 26.64 8.95
C GLY A 38 20.88 27.21 10.35
N ALA A 39 20.10 26.52 11.18
CA ALA A 39 19.88 26.91 12.58
C ALA A 39 21.10 26.57 13.44
N LEU A 40 21.65 27.57 14.12
CA LEU A 40 22.82 27.37 14.98
C LEU A 40 22.44 26.52 16.20
N ARG A 41 23.21 25.46 16.45
CA ARG A 41 23.15 24.67 17.70
C ARG A 41 24.15 25.17 18.67
N THR A 42 23.74 25.99 19.64
CA THR A 42 24.58 26.60 20.64
C THR A 42 25.41 25.59 21.43
N GLU A 43 24.84 24.40 21.68
CA GLU A 43 25.54 23.28 22.37
C GLU A 43 26.75 22.73 21.59
N ARG A 44 26.88 23.10 20.30
CA ARG A 44 27.92 22.60 19.40
C ARG A 44 28.91 23.67 18.96
N VAL A 45 28.70 24.92 19.33
CA VAL A 45 29.61 26.05 18.95
C VAL A 45 31.03 25.81 19.41
N TRP A 46 31.21 25.20 20.56
CA TRP A 46 32.55 24.83 21.07
C TRP A 46 33.36 23.95 20.12
N ARG A 47 32.67 23.14 19.27
CA ARG A 47 33.36 22.28 18.29
C ARG A 47 34.03 23.08 17.17
N ALA A 48 33.44 24.21 16.78
CA ALA A 48 34.09 25.10 15.81
C ALA A 48 35.38 25.68 16.36
N ALA A 49 35.40 26.05 17.66
CA ALA A 49 36.58 26.65 18.29
C ALA A 49 37.61 25.59 18.69
N ALA A 50 37.19 24.42 19.19
CA ALA A 50 38.11 23.41 19.72
C ALA A 50 38.54 22.33 18.73
N LEU A 51 37.73 22.04 17.69
CA LEU A 51 37.96 20.93 16.76
C LEU A 51 38.04 21.39 15.30
N ASP A 52 37.97 22.71 15.04
CA ASP A 52 37.87 23.26 13.66
C ASP A 52 36.75 22.64 12.80
N ASP A 53 35.68 22.18 13.49
CA ASP A 53 34.52 21.57 12.84
C ASP A 53 33.41 22.63 12.66
N ALA A 54 33.41 23.28 11.49
CA ALA A 54 32.40 24.30 11.14
C ALA A 54 30.96 23.78 11.00
N ARG A 55 30.71 22.47 11.17
CA ARG A 55 29.38 21.86 11.09
C ARG A 55 28.60 21.97 12.41
N VAL A 56 28.45 23.18 12.89
CA VAL A 56 27.75 23.54 14.14
C VAL A 56 26.28 23.93 13.90
N PHE A 57 25.90 24.00 12.64
CA PHE A 57 24.53 24.28 12.26
C PHE A 57 23.75 22.98 12.02
N THR A 58 22.46 23.02 12.30
CA THR A 58 21.53 21.98 11.85
C THR A 58 20.73 22.54 10.70
N ARG A 59 20.85 21.91 9.57
CA ARG A 59 19.93 22.14 8.47
C ARG A 59 18.75 21.21 8.70
N THR A 60 17.65 21.77 9.16
CA THR A 60 16.37 21.12 9.05
C THR A 60 16.05 21.21 7.55
N SER A 61 16.37 20.15 6.83
CA SER A 61 15.75 19.94 5.53
C SER A 61 14.28 19.81 5.85
N GLN A 62 13.47 20.83 5.58
CA GLN A 62 12.05 20.67 5.36
C GLN A 62 11.90 19.97 3.99
N GLU A 63 12.57 18.84 3.84
CA GLU A 63 12.06 17.84 2.94
C GLU A 63 10.71 17.47 3.54
N HIS A 64 9.66 17.83 2.84
CA HIS A 64 8.34 17.27 3.03
C HIS A 64 8.54 15.81 3.33
N PRO A 65 7.88 15.21 4.37
CA PRO A 65 8.15 13.83 4.79
C PRO A 65 8.27 12.99 3.54
N GLY A 66 9.53 12.73 3.16
CA GLY A 66 10.05 12.50 1.81
C GLY A 66 9.06 11.73 0.99
N GLY A 67 8.44 12.39 0.08
CA GLY A 67 7.50 11.96 -0.94
C GLY A 67 7.06 10.52 -0.84
N LEU A 68 6.14 10.19 0.07
CA LEU A 68 5.49 8.89 0.13
C LEU A 68 4.12 9.01 -0.52
N SER A 69 3.86 8.20 -1.53
CA SER A 69 2.52 7.98 -2.06
C SER A 69 2.09 6.53 -1.79
N VAL A 70 0.82 6.34 -1.50
CA VAL A 70 0.26 5.03 -1.18
C VAL A 70 -0.83 4.68 -2.17
N ASP A 71 -0.70 3.52 -2.79
CA ASP A 71 -1.73 2.89 -3.59
C ASP A 71 -2.34 1.73 -2.82
N ILE A 72 -3.65 1.68 -2.75
CA ILE A 72 -4.42 0.61 -2.13
C ILE A 72 -5.10 -0.16 -3.25
N LEU A 73 -4.78 -1.45 -3.37
CA LEU A 73 -5.39 -2.35 -4.36
C LEU A 73 -6.31 -3.33 -3.63
N LEU A 74 -7.58 -3.29 -3.96
CA LEU A 74 -8.62 -4.15 -3.39
C LEU A 74 -8.92 -5.31 -4.35
N ASP A 75 -8.84 -6.51 -3.83
CA ASP A 75 -9.31 -7.69 -4.52
C ASP A 75 -10.84 -7.67 -4.58
N GLY A 76 -11.39 -7.52 -5.79
CA GLY A 76 -12.82 -7.51 -6.07
C GLY A 76 -13.35 -8.86 -6.57
N SER A 77 -12.67 -9.96 -6.30
CA SER A 77 -13.16 -11.30 -6.65
C SER A 77 -14.36 -11.74 -5.80
N ALA A 78 -15.11 -12.69 -6.29
CA ALA A 78 -16.32 -13.20 -5.62
C ALA A 78 -16.04 -13.83 -4.24
N SER A 79 -14.80 -14.30 -3.97
CA SER A 79 -14.39 -14.79 -2.67
C SER A 79 -14.49 -13.71 -1.57
N GLN A 80 -14.38 -12.43 -1.94
CA GLN A 80 -14.48 -11.30 -1.03
C GLN A 80 -15.92 -10.80 -0.79
N ASN A 81 -16.93 -11.39 -1.47
CA ASN A 81 -18.32 -10.91 -1.41
C ASN A 81 -18.84 -10.80 0.03
N GLN A 82 -18.63 -11.82 0.86
CA GLN A 82 -19.09 -11.80 2.26
C GLN A 82 -18.37 -10.78 3.13
N GLN A 83 -17.25 -10.25 2.68
CA GLN A 83 -16.41 -9.30 3.41
C GLN A 83 -16.33 -7.93 2.74
N GLN A 84 -17.08 -7.70 1.65
CA GLN A 84 -16.94 -6.49 0.84
C GLN A 84 -17.16 -5.20 1.62
N GLU A 85 -18.16 -5.15 2.51
CA GLU A 85 -18.43 -3.98 3.34
C GLU A 85 -17.30 -3.73 4.36
N LYS A 86 -16.73 -4.80 4.89
CA LYS A 86 -15.58 -4.72 5.80
C LYS A 86 -14.33 -4.24 5.07
N LEU A 87 -14.08 -4.76 3.87
CA LEU A 87 -12.93 -4.37 3.04
C LEU A 87 -13.01 -2.91 2.60
N SER A 88 -14.17 -2.47 2.12
CA SER A 88 -14.39 -1.06 1.75
C SER A 88 -14.23 -0.14 2.96
N THR A 89 -14.73 -0.53 4.13
CA THR A 89 -14.55 0.21 5.38
C THR A 89 -13.07 0.30 5.77
N GLN A 90 -12.32 -0.80 5.68
CA GLN A 90 -10.89 -0.82 5.97
C GLN A 90 -10.09 0.07 4.99
N ALA A 91 -10.42 -0.01 3.70
CA ALA A 91 -9.80 0.83 2.68
C ALA A 91 -10.10 2.31 2.92
N TYR A 92 -11.33 2.65 3.30
CA TYR A 92 -11.72 4.02 3.64
C TYR A 92 -10.98 4.54 4.88
N ILE A 93 -10.95 3.77 5.98
CA ILE A 93 -10.22 4.12 7.20
C ILE A 93 -8.75 4.41 6.89
N LEU A 94 -8.14 3.55 6.08
CA LEU A 94 -6.73 3.67 5.70
C LEU A 94 -6.49 4.91 4.83
N SER A 95 -7.29 5.08 3.77
CA SER A 95 -7.15 6.22 2.86
C SER A 95 -7.38 7.54 3.57
N GLU A 96 -8.39 7.64 4.42
CA GLU A 96 -8.69 8.83 5.21
C GLU A 96 -7.57 9.15 6.22
N SER A 97 -7.03 8.14 6.91
CA SER A 97 -5.95 8.33 7.87
C SER A 97 -4.66 8.81 7.21
N LEU A 98 -4.31 8.25 6.05
CA LEU A 98 -3.14 8.65 5.28
C LEU A 98 -3.29 10.07 4.72
N THR A 99 -4.47 10.40 4.20
CA THR A 99 -4.78 11.75 3.72
C THR A 99 -4.67 12.80 4.81
N ARG A 100 -5.12 12.51 6.04
CA ARG A 100 -4.94 13.39 7.21
C ARG A 100 -3.48 13.58 7.60
N CYS A 101 -2.62 12.65 7.22
CA CYS A 101 -1.17 12.78 7.37
C CYS A 101 -0.49 13.51 6.20
N GLY A 102 -1.25 14.01 5.21
CA GLY A 102 -0.71 14.66 4.02
C GLY A 102 -0.10 13.69 3.00
N ILE A 103 -0.37 12.38 3.13
CA ILE A 103 0.13 11.36 2.20
C ILE A 103 -0.89 11.18 1.07
N PRO A 104 -0.49 11.39 -0.20
CA PRO A 104 -1.35 11.10 -1.35
C PRO A 104 -1.75 9.62 -1.41
N VAL A 105 -3.03 9.35 -1.58
CA VAL A 105 -3.58 7.98 -1.60
C VAL A 105 -4.49 7.79 -2.80
N ARG A 106 -4.28 6.68 -3.50
CA ARG A 106 -5.21 6.17 -4.52
C ARG A 106 -5.76 4.83 -4.09
N VAL A 107 -7.05 4.62 -4.28
CA VAL A 107 -7.73 3.34 -4.02
C VAL A 107 -8.26 2.80 -5.35
N THR A 108 -7.86 1.57 -5.66
CA THR A 108 -8.24 0.88 -6.89
C THR A 108 -8.75 -0.52 -6.53
N ALA A 109 -9.86 -0.93 -7.13
CA ALA A 109 -10.33 -2.32 -7.05
C ALA A 109 -10.04 -3.04 -8.37
N PHE A 110 -9.81 -4.35 -8.30
CA PHE A 110 -9.65 -5.18 -9.48
C PHE A 110 -10.53 -6.43 -9.41
N CYS A 111 -11.00 -6.86 -10.56
CA CYS A 111 -11.62 -8.17 -10.76
C CYS A 111 -11.40 -8.63 -12.20
N SER A 112 -11.68 -9.90 -12.47
CA SER A 112 -11.64 -10.44 -13.82
C SER A 112 -13.05 -10.91 -14.23
N VAL A 113 -13.52 -10.42 -15.37
CA VAL A 113 -14.82 -10.73 -15.93
C VAL A 113 -14.64 -11.06 -17.40
N SER A 114 -15.19 -12.18 -17.86
CA SER A 114 -15.11 -12.62 -19.24
C SER A 114 -13.68 -12.63 -19.82
N GLY A 115 -12.71 -13.07 -19.02
CA GLY A 115 -11.31 -13.15 -19.42
C GLY A 115 -10.55 -11.81 -19.43
N CYS A 116 -11.19 -10.71 -19.09
CA CYS A 116 -10.59 -9.39 -18.98
C CYS A 116 -10.37 -9.01 -17.51
N THR A 117 -9.18 -8.53 -17.15
CA THR A 117 -8.94 -7.93 -15.86
C THR A 117 -9.29 -6.45 -15.91
N VAL A 118 -10.23 -6.05 -15.05
CA VAL A 118 -10.73 -4.69 -14.94
C VAL A 118 -10.14 -4.05 -13.69
N LEU A 119 -9.59 -2.83 -13.82
CA LEU A 119 -9.21 -1.98 -12.71
C LEU A 119 -10.18 -0.80 -12.63
N ARG A 120 -10.76 -0.60 -11.46
CA ARG A 120 -11.64 0.52 -11.16
C ARG A 120 -11.00 1.42 -10.12
N VAL A 121 -10.66 2.65 -10.49
CA VAL A 121 -10.20 3.67 -9.55
C VAL A 121 -11.41 4.16 -8.76
N LEU A 122 -11.39 3.96 -7.43
CA LEU A 122 -12.44 4.38 -6.51
C LEU A 122 -12.11 5.73 -5.87
N ARG A 123 -10.83 6.04 -5.73
CA ARG A 123 -10.32 7.32 -5.25
C ARG A 123 -8.96 7.58 -5.90
N ASP A 124 -8.73 8.77 -6.41
CA ASP A 124 -7.44 9.16 -6.95
C ASP A 124 -6.66 10.03 -5.95
N TYR A 125 -5.41 10.31 -6.22
CA TYR A 125 -4.53 11.15 -5.39
C TYR A 125 -5.05 12.58 -5.20
N ASP A 126 -5.79 13.12 -6.16
CA ASP A 126 -6.46 14.41 -6.01
C ASP A 126 -7.73 14.24 -5.16
N PRO A 127 -7.79 14.86 -3.95
CA PRO A 127 -8.99 14.78 -3.10
C PRO A 127 -10.27 15.30 -3.76
N ARG A 128 -10.12 16.11 -4.83
CA ARG A 128 -11.26 16.63 -5.60
C ARG A 128 -11.84 15.63 -6.59
N SER A 129 -11.17 14.52 -6.83
CA SER A 129 -11.62 13.48 -7.78
C SER A 129 -12.85 12.71 -7.31
N GLY A 130 -13.32 12.94 -6.09
CA GLY A 130 -14.38 12.17 -5.45
C GLY A 130 -13.85 11.01 -4.62
N ASP A 131 -14.72 10.45 -3.78
CA ASP A 131 -14.42 9.31 -2.93
C ASP A 131 -15.53 8.27 -3.05
N ASP A 132 -15.32 7.30 -3.94
CA ASP A 132 -16.24 6.22 -4.24
C ASP A 132 -15.81 4.89 -3.59
N VAL A 133 -15.02 4.93 -2.52
CA VAL A 133 -14.50 3.70 -1.88
C VAL A 133 -15.62 2.76 -1.46
N PHE A 134 -16.77 3.29 -1.03
CA PHE A 134 -17.93 2.48 -0.67
C PHE A 134 -18.72 1.92 -1.87
N ASN A 135 -18.38 2.34 -3.09
CA ASN A 135 -18.87 1.72 -4.33
C ASN A 135 -18.04 0.49 -4.75
N TYR A 136 -17.15 0.02 -3.87
CA TYR A 136 -16.47 -1.25 -4.05
C TYR A 136 -17.47 -2.40 -4.10
N VAL A 137 -17.31 -3.27 -5.10
CA VAL A 137 -18.12 -4.46 -5.31
C VAL A 137 -17.20 -5.64 -5.57
N ALA A 138 -17.46 -6.76 -4.90
CA ALA A 138 -16.75 -8.02 -5.09
C ALA A 138 -17.53 -8.92 -6.04
N VAL A 139 -17.03 -9.10 -7.28
CA VAL A 139 -17.66 -9.89 -8.34
C VAL A 139 -16.60 -10.53 -9.24
N GLY A 140 -16.96 -11.65 -9.88
CA GLY A 140 -16.10 -12.29 -10.87
C GLY A 140 -14.92 -13.05 -10.27
N TRP A 141 -13.88 -13.19 -11.06
CA TRP A 141 -12.64 -13.92 -10.78
C TRP A 141 -11.49 -12.97 -10.46
N ASN A 142 -10.30 -13.50 -10.15
CA ASN A 142 -9.12 -12.67 -9.93
C ASN A 142 -7.89 -13.20 -10.68
N ARG A 143 -7.26 -12.30 -11.41
CA ARG A 143 -5.94 -12.48 -12.04
C ARG A 143 -4.98 -11.49 -11.40
N ASP A 144 -4.53 -11.80 -10.19
CA ASP A 144 -3.71 -10.89 -9.36
C ASP A 144 -2.44 -10.45 -10.08
N GLY A 145 -1.77 -11.33 -10.83
CA GLY A 145 -0.59 -10.96 -11.59
C GLY A 145 -0.88 -9.90 -12.66
N LEU A 146 -2.02 -10.01 -13.39
CA LEU A 146 -2.42 -8.99 -14.34
C LEU A 146 -2.82 -7.69 -13.64
N ALA A 147 -3.49 -7.77 -12.50
CA ALA A 147 -3.81 -6.60 -11.69
C ALA A 147 -2.54 -5.87 -11.24
N LEU A 148 -1.52 -6.59 -10.73
CA LEU A 148 -0.24 -6.00 -10.34
C LEU A 148 0.49 -5.39 -11.55
N ARG A 149 0.44 -6.02 -12.72
CA ARG A 149 1.01 -5.49 -13.97
C ARG A 149 0.31 -4.19 -14.40
N ALA A 150 -1.00 -4.14 -14.32
CA ALA A 150 -1.77 -2.94 -14.64
C ALA A 150 -1.55 -1.84 -13.60
N MET A 151 -1.45 -2.19 -12.31
CA MET A 151 -1.05 -1.25 -11.25
C MET A 151 0.33 -0.67 -11.49
N ASN A 152 1.29 -1.46 -11.95
CA ASN A 152 2.61 -0.96 -12.34
C ASN A 152 2.54 0.16 -13.40
N TRP A 153 1.63 0.03 -14.35
CA TRP A 153 1.40 1.09 -15.36
C TRP A 153 0.76 2.34 -14.73
N LEU A 154 -0.21 2.19 -13.82
CA LEU A 154 -0.82 3.30 -13.10
C LEU A 154 0.18 4.01 -12.18
N LEU A 155 1.07 3.28 -11.53
CA LEU A 155 2.09 3.80 -10.63
C LEU A 155 3.09 4.74 -11.32
N ARG A 156 3.31 4.58 -12.64
CA ARG A 156 4.14 5.52 -13.43
C ARG A 156 3.53 6.92 -13.55
N ARG A 157 2.24 7.08 -13.24
CA ARG A 157 1.50 8.34 -13.27
C ARG A 157 1.32 8.97 -11.88
N ARG A 158 2.04 8.46 -10.87
CA ARG A 158 2.08 9.04 -9.53
C ARG A 158 2.77 10.41 -9.52
N PRO A 159 2.57 11.23 -8.46
CA PRO A 159 3.39 12.41 -8.25
C PRO A 159 4.87 12.06 -8.30
N SER A 160 5.68 12.85 -9.02
CA SER A 160 7.09 12.56 -9.25
C SER A 160 7.91 12.77 -7.98
N GLY A 161 8.89 11.89 -7.77
CA GLY A 161 9.83 11.97 -6.65
C GLY A 161 9.44 11.18 -5.42
N ASP A 162 8.21 10.68 -5.33
CA ASP A 162 7.72 9.98 -4.15
C ASP A 162 8.09 8.50 -4.15
N ARG A 163 8.41 7.99 -2.97
CA ARG A 163 8.42 6.54 -2.73
C ARG A 163 7.01 6.00 -2.91
N SER A 164 6.90 4.84 -3.49
CA SER A 164 5.61 4.22 -3.75
C SER A 164 5.44 2.97 -2.90
N LEU A 165 4.36 2.95 -2.15
CA LEU A 165 3.92 1.77 -1.41
C LEU A 165 2.62 1.27 -2.03
N LEU A 166 2.58 -0.01 -2.39
CA LEU A 166 1.38 -0.68 -2.86
C LEU A 166 0.84 -1.60 -1.76
N LEU A 167 -0.29 -1.24 -1.17
CA LEU A 167 -1.00 -2.08 -0.21
C LEU A 167 -2.06 -2.90 -0.95
N VAL A 168 -1.93 -4.23 -0.90
CA VAL A 168 -2.87 -5.15 -1.55
C VAL A 168 -3.73 -5.82 -0.49
N LEU A 169 -5.03 -5.62 -0.54
CA LEU A 169 -6.01 -6.30 0.31
C LEU A 169 -6.58 -7.47 -0.48
N SER A 170 -6.11 -8.69 -0.22
CA SER A 170 -6.48 -9.90 -0.98
C SER A 170 -6.32 -11.15 -0.12
N ASP A 171 -7.02 -12.22 -0.49
CA ASP A 171 -6.81 -13.57 0.03
C ASP A 171 -5.64 -14.30 -0.64
N ALA A 172 -4.97 -13.64 -1.59
CA ALA A 172 -3.83 -14.18 -2.35
C ALA A 172 -4.13 -15.54 -3.01
N SER A 173 -5.36 -15.73 -3.44
CA SER A 173 -5.86 -16.95 -4.11
C SER A 173 -6.23 -16.67 -5.58
N PRO A 174 -5.24 -16.37 -6.44
CA PRO A 174 -5.51 -16.05 -7.85
C PRO A 174 -6.19 -17.21 -8.54
N ASN A 175 -7.39 -16.94 -9.07
CA ASN A 175 -8.23 -17.95 -9.70
C ASN A 175 -9.11 -17.35 -10.80
N ASP A 176 -8.94 -17.84 -12.03
CA ASP A 176 -9.82 -17.55 -13.16
C ASP A 176 -9.89 -18.77 -14.07
N ASP A 177 -11.07 -19.36 -14.18
CA ASP A 177 -11.30 -20.53 -15.01
C ASP A 177 -11.31 -20.21 -16.50
N GLN A 178 -11.42 -18.93 -16.86
CA GLN A 178 -11.37 -18.54 -18.27
C GLN A 178 -9.97 -18.78 -18.83
N PRO A 179 -9.87 -19.51 -19.96
CA PRO A 179 -8.57 -19.78 -20.55
C PRO A 179 -7.89 -18.49 -20.99
N ILE A 180 -6.59 -18.38 -20.70
CA ILE A 180 -5.74 -17.35 -21.29
C ILE A 180 -5.39 -17.83 -22.69
N PRO A 181 -5.78 -17.11 -23.78
CA PRO A 181 -5.38 -17.49 -25.13
C PRO A 181 -3.84 -17.54 -25.21
N LEU A 182 -3.31 -18.65 -25.70
CA LEU A 182 -1.91 -18.66 -26.16
C LEU A 182 -1.80 -17.66 -27.30
N SER A 183 -0.80 -16.83 -27.28
CA SER A 183 -0.59 -15.69 -28.20
C SER A 183 -1.04 -16.01 -29.63
N GLY A 184 -2.18 -15.45 -30.05
CA GLY A 184 -2.68 -15.52 -31.40
C GLY A 184 -3.50 -16.77 -31.79
N LEU A 185 -3.72 -17.73 -30.91
CA LEU A 185 -4.54 -18.92 -31.18
C LEU A 185 -5.82 -18.90 -30.33
N PRO A 186 -7.00 -19.04 -30.95
CA PRO A 186 -8.29 -19.03 -30.26
C PRO A 186 -8.59 -20.30 -29.46
N VAL A 187 -7.74 -21.33 -29.54
CA VAL A 187 -7.98 -22.64 -28.93
C VAL A 187 -6.74 -23.08 -28.15
N GLY A 188 -6.94 -23.51 -26.89
CA GLY A 188 -5.87 -24.10 -26.09
C GLY A 188 -5.27 -23.14 -25.06
N GLY A 189 -6.09 -22.41 -24.32
CA GLY A 189 -5.64 -21.61 -23.15
C GLY A 189 -5.47 -22.46 -21.90
N HIS A 190 -4.59 -22.02 -21.01
CA HIS A 190 -4.46 -22.59 -19.67
C HIS A 190 -5.26 -21.72 -18.68
N GLY A 191 -6.03 -22.35 -17.80
CA GLY A 191 -6.68 -21.64 -16.69
C GLY A 191 -5.68 -20.94 -15.80
N TYR A 192 -6.03 -19.77 -15.31
CA TYR A 192 -5.24 -18.97 -14.36
C TYR A 192 -5.56 -19.43 -12.93
N THR A 193 -5.16 -20.67 -12.58
CA THR A 193 -5.54 -21.29 -11.31
C THR A 193 -4.35 -21.89 -10.60
N GLY A 194 -4.47 -22.02 -9.27
CA GLY A 194 -3.52 -22.71 -8.41
C GLY A 194 -2.09 -22.22 -8.56
N GLU A 195 -1.16 -23.14 -8.76
CA GLU A 195 0.28 -22.88 -8.82
C GLU A 195 0.67 -21.88 -9.92
N ARG A 196 -0.01 -21.89 -11.06
CA ARG A 196 0.28 -20.96 -12.18
C ARG A 196 -0.10 -19.52 -11.85
N GLY A 197 -1.28 -19.32 -11.27
CA GLY A 197 -1.73 -18.01 -10.85
C GLY A 197 -0.80 -17.42 -9.76
N VAL A 198 -0.43 -18.24 -8.79
CA VAL A 198 0.52 -17.86 -7.72
C VAL A 198 1.89 -17.52 -8.29
N ALA A 199 2.42 -18.34 -9.23
CA ALA A 199 3.73 -18.11 -9.82
C ALA A 199 3.77 -16.81 -10.64
N ASP A 200 2.72 -16.54 -11.46
CA ASP A 200 2.61 -15.30 -12.23
C ASP A 200 2.50 -14.08 -11.30
N THR A 201 1.65 -14.16 -10.29
CA THR A 201 1.50 -13.09 -9.29
C THR A 201 2.81 -12.81 -8.54
N ALA A 202 3.54 -13.86 -8.16
CA ALA A 202 4.85 -13.71 -7.52
C ALA A 202 5.88 -13.07 -8.44
N ALA A 203 5.88 -13.42 -9.74
CA ALA A 203 6.76 -12.80 -10.73
C ALA A 203 6.46 -11.29 -10.91
N GLU A 204 5.18 -10.91 -10.98
CA GLU A 204 4.80 -9.50 -11.09
C GLU A 204 5.10 -8.71 -9.80
N ALA A 205 4.89 -9.32 -8.62
CA ALA A 205 5.30 -8.71 -7.35
C ALA A 205 6.82 -8.50 -7.28
N ALA A 206 7.61 -9.44 -7.79
CA ALA A 206 9.06 -9.29 -7.89
C ALA A 206 9.47 -8.16 -8.86
N ARG A 207 8.79 -8.04 -10.01
CA ARG A 207 9.02 -6.94 -10.97
C ARG A 207 8.75 -5.57 -10.36
N LEU A 208 7.67 -5.43 -9.58
CA LEU A 208 7.37 -4.19 -8.86
C LEU A 208 8.51 -3.82 -7.90
N ARG A 209 9.04 -4.80 -7.14
CA ARG A 209 10.17 -4.57 -6.21
C ARG A 209 11.42 -4.10 -6.94
N LEU A 210 11.73 -4.67 -8.10
CA LEU A 210 12.86 -4.23 -8.94
C LEU A 210 12.70 -2.78 -9.45
N GLN A 211 11.47 -2.28 -9.50
CA GLN A 211 11.17 -0.89 -9.91
C GLN A 211 11.03 0.06 -8.72
N GLY A 212 11.40 -0.37 -7.52
CA GLY A 212 11.34 0.44 -6.30
C GLY A 212 9.94 0.54 -5.69
N VAL A 213 8.97 -0.26 -6.16
CA VAL A 213 7.64 -0.35 -5.56
C VAL A 213 7.57 -1.59 -4.69
N THR A 214 7.25 -1.43 -3.42
CA THR A 214 7.09 -2.58 -2.51
C THR A 214 5.61 -2.96 -2.39
N PRO A 215 5.19 -4.10 -2.98
CA PRO A 215 3.86 -4.63 -2.73
C PRO A 215 3.82 -5.27 -1.33
N VAL A 216 2.86 -4.85 -0.53
CA VAL A 216 2.61 -5.32 0.84
C VAL A 216 1.19 -5.87 0.91
N CYS A 217 1.02 -7.07 1.42
CA CYS A 217 -0.28 -7.72 1.50
C CYS A 217 -0.91 -7.56 2.88
N VAL A 218 -2.10 -7.01 2.90
CA VAL A 218 -3.06 -7.14 4.00
C VAL A 218 -3.92 -8.36 3.69
N PHE A 219 -3.54 -9.47 4.29
CA PHE A 219 -4.10 -10.76 3.97
C PHE A 219 -5.48 -10.98 4.59
N THR A 220 -6.46 -11.27 3.76
CA THR A 220 -7.86 -11.48 4.13
C THR A 220 -8.31 -12.96 4.05
N GLY A 221 -7.44 -13.83 3.58
CA GLY A 221 -7.71 -15.25 3.36
C GLY A 221 -7.65 -16.12 4.61
N THR A 222 -7.84 -17.41 4.41
CA THR A 222 -7.77 -18.46 5.45
C THR A 222 -6.35 -19.03 5.56
N ASP A 223 -6.14 -19.95 6.48
CA ASP A 223 -4.83 -20.57 6.67
C ASP A 223 -4.37 -21.40 5.45
N ARG A 224 -5.30 -21.80 4.59
CA ARG A 224 -5.01 -22.54 3.34
C ARG A 224 -4.20 -21.72 2.35
N GLU A 225 -4.51 -20.44 2.23
CA GLU A 225 -3.90 -19.53 1.26
C GLU A 225 -2.59 -18.90 1.78
N VAL A 226 -2.25 -19.07 3.07
CA VAL A 226 -1.02 -18.53 3.67
C VAL A 226 0.25 -18.92 2.91
N PRO A 227 0.43 -20.18 2.45
CA PRO A 227 1.61 -20.54 1.66
C PRO A 227 1.72 -19.76 0.34
N ALA A 228 0.61 -19.56 -0.36
CA ALA A 228 0.55 -18.77 -1.58
C ALA A 228 0.87 -17.29 -1.31
N ALA A 229 0.24 -16.71 -0.29
CA ALA A 229 0.50 -15.33 0.12
C ALA A 229 1.97 -15.10 0.50
N ARG A 230 2.59 -16.03 1.23
CA ARG A 230 4.02 -15.97 1.57
C ARG A 230 4.93 -16.08 0.35
N ARG A 231 4.55 -16.90 -0.63
CA ARG A 231 5.32 -17.01 -1.87
C ARG A 231 5.27 -15.72 -2.70
N ILE A 232 4.13 -15.04 -2.74
CA ILE A 232 3.94 -13.80 -3.48
C ILE A 232 4.61 -12.61 -2.77
N TYR A 233 4.31 -12.44 -1.48
CA TYR A 233 4.65 -11.22 -0.74
C TYR A 233 5.84 -11.40 0.22
N GLY A 234 6.22 -12.62 0.55
CA GLY A 234 7.29 -12.92 1.50
C GLY A 234 6.95 -12.44 2.91
N ALA A 235 7.89 -11.74 3.53
CA ALA A 235 7.71 -11.12 4.84
C ALA A 235 6.83 -9.85 4.80
N ALA A 236 6.53 -9.32 3.62
CA ALA A 236 5.68 -8.13 3.44
C ALA A 236 4.19 -8.51 3.42
N MET A 237 3.78 -9.34 4.37
CA MET A 237 2.41 -9.78 4.55
C MET A 237 2.01 -9.66 6.03
N THR A 238 0.79 -9.19 6.27
CA THR A 238 0.19 -9.20 7.60
C THR A 238 -1.26 -9.66 7.54
N ARG A 239 -1.68 -10.39 8.55
CA ARG A 239 -3.08 -10.77 8.74
C ARG A 239 -3.71 -9.86 9.78
N ILE A 240 -4.90 -9.38 9.49
CA ILE A 240 -5.62 -8.47 10.38
C ILE A 240 -6.85 -9.19 10.95
N PRO A 241 -6.80 -9.63 12.21
CA PRO A 241 -7.91 -10.37 12.81
C PRO A 241 -9.13 -9.49 13.08
N SER A 242 -8.94 -8.20 13.31
CA SER A 242 -10.04 -7.25 13.58
C SER A 242 -9.66 -5.82 13.21
N VAL A 243 -10.68 -4.95 13.09
CA VAL A 243 -10.50 -3.52 12.77
C VAL A 243 -9.63 -2.80 13.81
N GLY A 244 -9.72 -3.18 15.09
CA GLY A 244 -8.89 -2.59 16.16
C GLY A 244 -7.39 -2.87 16.00
N TRP A 245 -7.00 -4.02 15.45
CA TRP A 245 -5.61 -4.38 15.18
C TRP A 245 -5.09 -3.82 13.85
N PHE A 246 -6.00 -3.31 13.02
CA PHE A 246 -5.67 -2.76 11.70
C PHE A 246 -4.64 -1.63 11.78
N ALA A 247 -4.86 -0.67 12.69
CA ALA A 247 -3.96 0.46 12.87
C ALA A 247 -2.53 0.02 13.23
N ASP A 248 -2.38 -0.95 14.14
CA ASP A 248 -1.06 -1.45 14.55
C ASP A 248 -0.36 -2.26 13.48
N ALA A 249 -1.11 -3.09 12.78
CA ALA A 249 -0.57 -3.92 11.71
C ALA A 249 -0.07 -3.06 10.54
N VAL A 250 -0.88 -2.11 10.08
CA VAL A 250 -0.51 -1.19 8.99
C VAL A 250 0.64 -0.30 9.40
N THR A 251 0.63 0.27 10.62
CA THR A 251 1.73 1.10 11.11
C THR A 251 3.05 0.32 11.12
N ARG A 252 3.05 -0.92 11.63
CA ARG A 252 4.25 -1.78 11.62
C ARG A 252 4.75 -2.09 10.21
N LEU A 253 3.83 -2.38 9.28
CA LEU A 253 4.18 -2.59 7.88
C LEU A 253 4.83 -1.35 7.26
N LEU A 254 4.21 -0.19 7.43
CA LEU A 254 4.74 1.08 6.95
C LEU A 254 6.13 1.36 7.56
N GLN A 255 6.29 1.19 8.87
CA GLN A 255 7.57 1.33 9.56
C GLN A 255 8.63 0.39 8.99
N SER A 256 8.29 -0.88 8.76
CA SER A 256 9.23 -1.87 8.22
C SER A 256 9.71 -1.52 6.81
N GLN A 257 8.87 -0.92 5.99
CA GLN A 257 9.22 -0.49 4.63
C GLN A 257 9.99 0.83 4.63
N LEU A 258 9.69 1.71 5.57
CA LEU A 258 10.40 2.97 5.74
C LEU A 258 11.81 2.78 6.34
N ARG A 259 12.09 1.71 7.10
CA ARG A 259 13.39 1.40 7.72
C ARG A 259 14.37 0.64 6.82
N LYS A 260 13.97 0.18 5.65
CA LYS A 260 14.82 -0.62 4.75
C LYS A 260 15.82 0.24 3.95
N GLU A 261 16.48 1.17 4.63
CA GLU A 261 17.68 1.87 4.15
C GLU A 261 18.89 1.56 4.98
#